data_dda55ffae1a36ba10b56c2f4541990d6
#
_entry.id   dda55ffae1a36ba10b56c2f4541990d6
#
_cell.length_a   1.000
_cell.length_b   1.000
_cell.length_c   1.000
_cell.angle_alpha   90.00
_cell.angle_beta   90.00
_cell.angle_gamma   90.00
#
_symmetry.space_group_name_H-M   'P 1'
#
loop_
_entity.id
_entity.type
_entity.pdbx_description
1 polymer ?
#
loop_
_entity_poly.entity_id
_entity_poly.type
_entity_poly.pdbx_seq_one_letter_code
_entity_poly.pdbx_strand_id
1 'polypeptide(L)'
;MAEKRDYYEVLGIQKGASEEEIKKAYKKLARKYHPDMNPGDKEAEEKFKEVNEANEVLSDPEKKARYDQFGFAGVDSNYGAGAGGAGGFGGGFDFGDLGDIFGSFFGGGFGGGRQRNPNAPQRGESIRASVPVSFTEAAFGCEKSVTLERSETCGTCKGNGCAPGTTPELCPDCHGTGSVQVRRQTPMGVFASNGPCRKCGGTGRLIHQPCPDCRGSGAVRKRKTIKVNIPAGIDHGQTISLRGQGNAGKNGGPPGDLLITVMVQPHELFRRDGVDVFCEAPITFSQAVLGAELEIPTIDGKVKYSIPEGTQTGTVFRLKGKGIPGLNGRGRGDQYVTVYIETPTNLNREQKEALKKFSETVGENNYEKRKSFFKKK
;
A
#
# COMPACT_ATOMS: atom_id res chain seq x y z
N MET A 1 24.53 25.43 30.83
CA MET A 1 24.46 24.13 30.12
C MET A 1 23.87 23.15 31.12
N ALA A 2 22.70 22.59 30.85
CA ALA A 2 22.12 21.58 31.76
C ALA A 2 23.05 20.34 31.76
N GLU A 3 23.49 19.92 32.92
CA GLU A 3 24.28 18.70 33.09
C GLU A 3 23.43 17.51 32.63
N LYS A 4 23.90 16.76 31.62
CA LYS A 4 23.22 15.51 31.17
C LYS A 4 23.28 14.51 32.30
N ARG A 5 22.11 13.95 32.70
CA ARG A 5 22.01 12.91 33.72
C ARG A 5 22.56 11.58 33.22
N ASP A 6 23.20 10.81 34.07
CA ASP A 6 23.70 9.48 33.74
C ASP A 6 22.63 8.58 33.17
N TYR A 7 22.91 7.84 32.09
CA TYR A 7 21.94 6.99 31.41
C TYR A 7 21.38 5.87 32.29
N TYR A 8 22.16 5.38 33.24
CA TYR A 8 21.67 4.40 34.23
C TYR A 8 20.68 5.05 35.19
N GLU A 9 20.91 6.28 35.61
CA GLU A 9 20.00 7.06 36.44
C GLU A 9 18.70 7.41 35.68
N VAL A 10 18.81 7.77 34.40
CA VAL A 10 17.64 8.05 33.54
C VAL A 10 16.72 6.84 33.45
N LEU A 11 17.28 5.63 33.30
CA LEU A 11 16.49 4.39 33.30
C LEU A 11 16.12 3.88 34.70
N GLY A 12 16.70 4.45 35.77
CA GLY A 12 16.45 4.03 37.15
C GLY A 12 17.01 2.64 37.45
N ILE A 13 18.15 2.28 36.88
CA ILE A 13 18.83 1.00 37.06
C ILE A 13 20.28 1.22 37.54
N GLN A 14 20.91 0.18 38.10
CA GLN A 14 22.30 0.27 38.56
C GLN A 14 23.28 0.09 37.40
N LYS A 15 24.47 0.70 37.56
CA LYS A 15 25.58 0.52 36.62
C LYS A 15 25.97 -0.95 36.55
N GLY A 16 26.09 -1.49 35.36
CA GLY A 16 26.34 -2.93 35.15
C GLY A 16 25.06 -3.79 34.99
N ALA A 17 23.88 -3.19 34.95
CA ALA A 17 22.62 -3.91 34.73
C ALA A 17 22.65 -4.79 33.46
N SER A 18 21.97 -5.89 33.51
CA SER A 18 21.83 -6.84 32.41
C SER A 18 20.99 -6.25 31.26
N GLU A 19 21.12 -6.81 30.06
CA GLU A 19 20.34 -6.39 28.89
C GLU A 19 18.83 -6.54 29.11
N GLU A 20 18.42 -7.55 29.88
CA GLU A 20 17.00 -7.78 30.21
C GLU A 20 16.47 -6.71 31.17
N GLU A 21 17.26 -6.29 32.14
CA GLU A 21 16.90 -5.22 33.07
C GLU A 21 16.79 -3.88 32.35
N ILE A 22 17.72 -3.58 31.45
CA ILE A 22 17.69 -2.37 30.60
C ILE A 22 16.42 -2.34 29.77
N LYS A 23 16.09 -3.44 29.07
CA LYS A 23 14.87 -3.56 28.25
C LYS A 23 13.59 -3.43 29.09
N LYS A 24 13.56 -3.98 30.28
CA LYS A 24 12.41 -3.91 31.20
C LYS A 24 12.19 -2.49 31.72
N ALA A 25 13.25 -1.84 32.14
CA ALA A 25 13.22 -0.45 32.61
C ALA A 25 12.76 0.50 31.50
N TYR A 26 13.35 0.36 30.31
CA TYR A 26 12.95 1.14 29.13
C TYR A 26 11.46 0.99 28.80
N LYS A 27 10.96 -0.25 28.68
CA LYS A 27 9.53 -0.49 28.37
C LYS A 27 8.58 0.16 29.38
N LYS A 28 8.95 0.15 30.65
CA LYS A 28 8.17 0.77 31.74
C LYS A 28 8.13 2.30 31.58
N LEU A 29 9.29 2.93 31.36
CA LEU A 29 9.40 4.39 31.27
C LEU A 29 8.87 4.91 29.94
N ALA A 30 9.12 4.22 28.84
CA ALA A 30 8.59 4.57 27.53
C ALA A 30 7.07 4.58 27.50
N ARG A 31 6.41 3.60 28.15
CA ARG A 31 4.95 3.60 28.30
C ARG A 31 4.46 4.74 29.20
N LYS A 32 5.19 5.06 30.28
CA LYS A 32 4.81 6.11 31.23
C LYS A 32 4.87 7.50 30.59
N TYR A 33 5.88 7.77 29.77
CA TYR A 33 6.13 9.09 29.16
C TYR A 33 5.74 9.13 27.68
N HIS A 34 4.97 8.15 27.19
CA HIS A 34 4.53 8.11 25.79
C HIS A 34 3.69 9.34 25.43
N PRO A 35 3.93 10.00 24.29
CA PRO A 35 3.17 11.19 23.89
C PRO A 35 1.68 10.94 23.76
N ASP A 36 1.24 9.74 23.35
CA ASP A 36 -0.19 9.39 23.28
C ASP A 36 -0.86 9.31 24.67
N MET A 37 -0.08 9.01 25.72
CA MET A 37 -0.59 8.95 27.10
C MET A 37 -0.47 10.28 27.83
N ASN A 38 0.37 11.19 27.35
CA ASN A 38 0.63 12.50 27.94
C ASN A 38 0.58 13.61 26.86
N PRO A 39 -0.55 13.81 26.17
CA PRO A 39 -0.66 14.77 25.09
C PRO A 39 -0.43 16.20 25.60
N GLY A 40 0.57 16.90 25.05
CA GLY A 40 0.90 18.27 25.35
C GLY A 40 1.74 18.51 26.61
N ASP A 41 2.19 17.48 27.31
CA ASP A 41 3.09 17.60 28.44
C ASP A 41 4.56 17.63 27.99
N LYS A 42 5.16 18.83 28.01
CA LYS A 42 6.55 19.05 27.59
C LYS A 42 7.58 18.34 28.49
N GLU A 43 7.31 18.21 29.78
CA GLU A 43 8.19 17.49 30.68
C GLU A 43 8.19 15.97 30.41
N ALA A 44 7.04 15.41 30.08
CA ALA A 44 6.93 14.01 29.67
C ALA A 44 7.67 13.77 28.34
N GLU A 45 7.60 14.73 27.39
CA GLU A 45 8.28 14.65 26.11
C GLU A 45 9.81 14.71 26.28
N GLU A 46 10.33 15.59 27.13
CA GLU A 46 11.76 15.66 27.43
C GLU A 46 12.25 14.38 28.11
N LYS A 47 11.55 13.86 29.10
CA LYS A 47 11.87 12.59 29.76
C LYS A 47 11.79 11.41 28.78
N PHE A 48 10.86 11.42 27.84
CA PHE A 48 10.78 10.39 26.80
C PHE A 48 11.99 10.40 25.88
N LYS A 49 12.49 11.60 25.51
CA LYS A 49 13.72 11.75 24.72
C LYS A 49 14.93 11.22 25.46
N GLU A 50 15.10 11.59 26.73
CA GLU A 50 16.20 11.09 27.58
C GLU A 50 16.16 9.56 27.74
N VAL A 51 14.99 8.97 27.95
CA VAL A 51 14.80 7.51 28.08
C VAL A 51 15.15 6.79 26.79
N ASN A 52 14.81 7.35 25.64
CA ASN A 52 15.16 6.77 24.33
C ASN A 52 16.67 6.85 24.08
N GLU A 53 17.32 7.99 24.36
CA GLU A 53 18.77 8.17 24.23
C GLU A 53 19.53 7.19 25.15
N ALA A 54 19.10 7.05 26.39
CA ALA A 54 19.69 6.11 27.35
C ALA A 54 19.54 4.64 26.88
N ASN A 55 18.39 4.26 26.37
CA ASN A 55 18.17 2.92 25.85
C ASN A 55 19.01 2.64 24.60
N GLU A 56 19.16 3.61 23.70
CA GLU A 56 19.99 3.45 22.50
C GLU A 56 21.45 3.15 22.83
N VAL A 57 22.00 3.82 23.82
CA VAL A 57 23.39 3.61 24.24
C VAL A 57 23.57 2.33 25.05
N LEU A 58 22.67 2.05 25.99
CA LEU A 58 22.82 0.93 26.91
C LEU A 58 22.35 -0.43 26.36
N SER A 59 21.54 -0.45 25.29
CA SER A 59 21.10 -1.69 24.66
C SER A 59 22.10 -2.26 23.66
N ASP A 60 23.06 -1.46 23.19
CA ASP A 60 24.14 -1.89 22.31
C ASP A 60 25.39 -2.24 23.11
N PRO A 61 25.90 -3.47 23.08
CA PRO A 61 27.06 -3.89 23.86
C PRO A 61 28.32 -3.04 23.62
N GLU A 62 28.56 -2.59 22.36
CA GLU A 62 29.72 -1.79 22.03
C GLU A 62 29.60 -0.35 22.55
N LYS A 63 28.41 0.26 22.38
CA LYS A 63 28.12 1.60 22.88
C LYS A 63 28.11 1.62 24.40
N LYS A 64 27.54 0.61 25.04
CA LYS A 64 27.55 0.43 26.50
C LYS A 64 29.00 0.35 27.03
N ALA A 65 29.82 -0.48 26.42
CA ALA A 65 31.24 -0.60 26.85
C ALA A 65 32.00 0.72 26.72
N ARG A 66 31.79 1.50 25.66
CA ARG A 66 32.39 2.84 25.48
C ARG A 66 31.84 3.84 26.49
N TYR A 67 30.53 3.80 26.76
CA TYR A 67 29.90 4.65 27.77
C TYR A 67 30.42 4.32 29.17
N ASP A 68 30.57 3.03 29.51
CA ASP A 68 31.06 2.57 30.79
C ASP A 68 32.55 2.99 31.05
N GLN A 69 33.37 3.10 29.97
CA GLN A 69 34.78 3.49 30.06
C GLN A 69 34.98 5.01 30.01
N PHE A 70 34.26 5.71 29.16
CA PHE A 70 34.52 7.10 28.82
C PHE A 70 33.36 8.05 29.14
N GLY A 71 32.26 7.54 29.70
CA GLY A 71 31.03 8.32 29.95
C GLY A 71 30.45 8.88 28.68
N PHE A 72 29.85 10.05 28.75
CA PHE A 72 29.25 10.73 27.59
C PHE A 72 30.26 11.00 26.47
N ALA A 73 31.53 11.23 26.79
CA ALA A 73 32.59 11.47 25.81
C ALA A 73 32.80 10.24 24.89
N GLY A 74 32.50 9.02 25.36
CA GLY A 74 32.66 7.80 24.57
C GLY A 74 31.55 7.53 23.55
N VAL A 75 30.42 8.24 23.68
CA VAL A 75 29.20 8.04 22.85
C VAL A 75 28.75 9.32 22.15
N ASP A 76 29.34 10.47 22.48
CA ASP A 76 29.03 11.74 21.82
C ASP A 76 29.77 11.80 20.47
N SER A 77 29.03 11.82 19.37
CA SER A 77 29.58 11.86 18.00
C SER A 77 30.45 13.08 17.70
N ASN A 78 30.47 14.07 18.59
CA ASN A 78 31.30 15.28 18.48
C ASN A 78 32.69 15.11 19.05
N TYR A 79 32.98 14.09 19.87
CA TYR A 79 34.29 13.92 20.51
C TYR A 79 35.28 13.04 19.72
N GLY A 80 34.76 12.28 18.75
CA GLY A 80 35.59 11.44 17.85
C GLY A 80 36.10 12.13 16.60
N ALA A 81 35.74 13.39 16.33
CA ALA A 81 36.13 14.17 15.15
C ALA A 81 37.21 15.22 15.45
N GLY A 82 38.13 14.88 16.30
CA GLY A 82 39.34 15.68 16.53
C GLY A 82 40.42 15.36 15.52
N ALA A 83 40.31 15.83 14.30
CA ALA A 83 41.32 16.30 13.36
C ALA A 83 40.76 16.35 11.93
N GLY A 84 40.22 17.51 11.54
CA GLY A 84 40.07 17.85 10.12
C GLY A 84 38.66 18.11 9.65
N GLY A 85 38.21 19.37 9.70
CA GLY A 85 37.28 19.90 8.70
C GLY A 85 35.84 20.25 9.14
N ALA A 86 35.74 21.49 9.58
CA ALA A 86 34.63 22.46 9.39
C ALA A 86 33.32 22.03 8.75
N GLY A 87 32.20 22.37 9.38
CA GLY A 87 30.91 22.46 8.74
C GLY A 87 29.78 22.45 9.76
N GLY A 88 29.45 23.64 10.33
CA GLY A 88 28.30 23.82 11.20
C GLY A 88 26.98 23.57 10.47
N PHE A 89 26.07 22.88 11.13
CA PHE A 89 24.66 22.86 10.76
C PHE A 89 23.83 23.16 12.03
N GLY A 90 23.68 24.46 12.31
CA GLY A 90 22.65 24.97 13.19
C GLY A 90 21.42 25.27 12.35
N GLY A 91 20.36 24.57 12.55
CA GLY A 91 19.07 24.82 11.91
C GLY A 91 18.02 23.88 12.49
N GLY A 92 16.99 24.45 13.11
CA GLY A 92 15.92 23.71 13.80
C GLY A 92 15.22 22.71 12.89
N PHE A 93 15.21 21.48 13.29
CA PHE A 93 14.49 20.40 12.63
C PHE A 93 13.22 20.05 13.39
N ASP A 94 12.10 20.15 12.70
CA ASP A 94 10.78 19.68 13.11
C ASP A 94 10.81 18.15 13.28
N PHE A 95 10.30 17.68 14.42
CA PHE A 95 10.48 16.31 14.96
C PHE A 95 9.54 15.24 14.34
N GLY A 96 8.82 15.58 13.27
CA GLY A 96 7.87 14.64 12.61
C GLY A 96 8.50 13.61 11.68
N ASP A 97 9.74 13.82 11.21
CA ASP A 97 10.35 13.03 10.13
C ASP A 97 11.63 12.27 10.54
N LEU A 98 11.86 12.14 11.86
CA LEU A 98 13.12 11.61 12.40
C LEU A 98 13.25 10.07 12.27
N GLY A 99 12.16 9.35 12.08
CA GLY A 99 12.19 7.89 11.94
C GLY A 99 12.86 7.41 10.66
N ASP A 100 12.61 8.08 9.55
CA ASP A 100 13.14 7.70 8.23
C ASP A 100 14.57 8.20 7.98
N ILE A 101 14.95 9.36 8.55
CA ILE A 101 16.29 9.90 8.40
C ILE A 101 17.28 9.17 9.32
N PHE A 102 16.86 8.77 10.51
CA PHE A 102 17.67 8.03 11.46
C PHE A 102 17.93 6.59 11.02
N GLY A 103 16.92 5.91 10.45
CA GLY A 103 17.08 4.61 9.82
C GLY A 103 18.01 4.61 8.61
N SER A 104 18.03 5.71 7.85
CA SER A 104 18.91 5.89 6.69
C SER A 104 20.35 6.25 7.08
N PHE A 105 20.56 6.94 8.19
CA PHE A 105 21.89 7.41 8.62
C PHE A 105 22.61 6.41 9.54
N PHE A 106 21.87 5.67 10.38
CA PHE A 106 22.44 4.73 11.35
C PHE A 106 22.20 3.24 11.04
N GLY A 107 21.13 2.89 10.32
CA GLY A 107 20.86 1.50 9.90
C GLY A 107 21.64 1.04 8.67
N GLY A 108 22.37 1.91 8.02
CA GLY A 108 23.06 1.68 6.75
C GLY A 108 24.50 2.12 6.70
N GLY A 109 25.32 1.86 7.79
CA GLY A 109 26.49 2.18 7.40
C GLY A 109 27.81 2.58 7.78
N PHE A 110 28.42 1.91 8.55
CA PHE A 110 29.89 1.83 8.51
C PHE A 110 30.36 0.54 7.80
N GLY A 111 29.67 0.14 6.76
CA GLY A 111 30.15 -0.87 5.81
C GLY A 111 30.25 -0.17 4.47
N GLY A 112 31.49 0.07 3.98
CA GLY A 112 31.86 0.77 2.77
C GLY A 112 30.78 0.73 1.70
N GLY A 113 30.43 1.89 1.18
CA GLY A 113 29.48 2.01 0.08
C GLY A 113 29.78 0.93 -0.95
N ARG A 114 29.00 -0.13 -0.98
CA ARG A 114 29.06 -1.12 -2.06
C ARG A 114 28.84 -0.30 -3.31
N GLN A 115 29.95 0.06 -3.95
CA GLN A 115 29.96 0.68 -5.25
C GLN A 115 29.05 -0.20 -6.09
N ARG A 116 27.79 0.26 -6.31
CA ARG A 116 26.83 -0.49 -7.12
C ARG A 116 27.52 -0.74 -8.45
N ASN A 117 27.93 -1.98 -8.65
CA ASN A 117 28.53 -2.37 -9.90
C ASN A 117 27.45 -2.15 -10.98
N PRO A 118 27.60 -1.19 -11.90
CA PRO A 118 26.61 -0.90 -12.91
C PRO A 118 26.35 -2.11 -13.82
N ASN A 119 27.25 -3.06 -13.84
CA ASN A 119 27.15 -4.31 -14.60
C ASN A 119 26.59 -5.48 -13.80
N ALA A 120 26.22 -5.29 -12.53
CA ALA A 120 25.54 -6.32 -11.77
C ALA A 120 24.17 -6.64 -12.40
N PRO A 121 23.71 -7.91 -12.33
CA PRO A 121 22.38 -8.29 -12.75
C PRO A 121 21.33 -7.42 -12.07
N GLN A 122 20.51 -6.73 -12.86
CA GLN A 122 19.46 -5.86 -12.37
C GLN A 122 18.11 -6.43 -12.74
N ARG A 123 17.20 -6.49 -11.76
CA ARG A 123 15.82 -6.88 -12.01
C ARG A 123 15.14 -5.91 -12.96
N GLY A 124 14.34 -6.42 -13.88
CA GLY A 124 13.54 -5.61 -14.79
C GLY A 124 12.48 -4.79 -14.06
N GLU A 125 12.04 -3.73 -14.68
CA GLU A 125 10.98 -2.88 -14.18
C GLU A 125 9.64 -3.61 -14.16
N SER A 126 8.87 -3.43 -13.10
CA SER A 126 7.50 -3.94 -13.05
C SER A 126 6.57 -3.08 -13.89
N ILE A 127 5.65 -3.72 -14.60
CA ILE A 127 4.64 -3.07 -15.44
C ILE A 127 3.35 -2.98 -14.64
N ARG A 128 2.69 -1.84 -14.71
CA ARG A 128 1.35 -1.64 -14.14
C ARG A 128 0.33 -1.58 -15.26
N ALA A 129 -0.76 -2.31 -15.09
CA ALA A 129 -1.91 -2.29 -15.99
C ALA A 129 -3.20 -2.27 -15.18
N SER A 130 -4.28 -1.75 -15.74
CA SER A 130 -5.62 -1.80 -15.14
C SER A 130 -6.54 -2.65 -16.03
N VAL A 131 -7.42 -3.41 -15.38
CA VAL A 131 -8.40 -4.26 -16.08
C VAL A 131 -9.79 -3.94 -15.57
N PRO A 132 -10.71 -3.49 -16.45
CA PRO A 132 -12.10 -3.34 -16.10
C PRO A 132 -12.77 -4.71 -16.02
N VAL A 133 -13.55 -4.91 -14.94
CA VAL A 133 -14.38 -6.09 -14.73
C VAL A 133 -15.77 -5.65 -14.35
N SER A 134 -16.78 -6.40 -14.74
CA SER A 134 -18.14 -6.16 -14.28
C SER A 134 -18.30 -6.53 -12.80
N PHE A 135 -19.36 -6.06 -12.18
CA PHE A 135 -19.70 -6.37 -10.80
C PHE A 135 -19.82 -7.89 -10.57
N THR A 136 -20.47 -8.60 -11.47
CA THR A 136 -20.66 -10.04 -11.42
C THR A 136 -19.35 -10.80 -11.63
N GLU A 137 -18.52 -10.36 -12.58
CA GLU A 137 -17.19 -10.94 -12.79
C GLU A 137 -16.29 -10.77 -11.56
N ALA A 138 -16.37 -9.64 -10.87
CA ALA A 138 -15.63 -9.43 -9.63
C ALA A 138 -16.15 -10.30 -8.48
N ALA A 139 -17.48 -10.55 -8.44
CA ALA A 139 -18.09 -11.39 -7.43
C ALA A 139 -17.71 -12.87 -7.58
N PHE A 140 -17.78 -13.39 -8.81
CA PHE A 140 -17.60 -14.83 -9.08
C PHE A 140 -16.20 -15.21 -9.58
N GLY A 141 -15.39 -14.22 -9.92
CA GLY A 141 -14.12 -14.41 -10.58
C GLY A 141 -14.26 -14.64 -12.07
N CYS A 142 -13.22 -14.37 -12.82
CA CYS A 142 -13.17 -14.55 -14.26
C CYS A 142 -11.74 -14.66 -14.79
N GLU A 143 -11.58 -15.12 -16.02
CA GLU A 143 -10.33 -15.05 -16.76
C GLU A 143 -10.38 -13.87 -17.74
N LYS A 144 -9.41 -12.96 -17.67
CA LYS A 144 -9.27 -11.82 -18.60
C LYS A 144 -7.97 -11.90 -19.35
N SER A 145 -7.98 -11.49 -20.61
CA SER A 145 -6.79 -11.37 -21.44
C SER A 145 -6.33 -9.92 -21.48
N VAL A 146 -5.10 -9.67 -21.05
CA VAL A 146 -4.49 -8.34 -21.04
C VAL A 146 -3.39 -8.29 -22.07
N THR A 147 -3.52 -7.39 -23.03
CA THR A 147 -2.49 -7.16 -24.05
C THR A 147 -1.66 -5.95 -23.64
N LEU A 148 -0.36 -6.15 -23.51
CA LEU A 148 0.58 -5.11 -23.11
C LEU A 148 1.87 -5.19 -23.94
N GLU A 149 2.57 -4.07 -24.02
CA GLU A 149 3.92 -4.02 -24.57
C GLU A 149 4.93 -4.13 -23.45
N ARG A 150 5.85 -5.07 -23.60
CA ARG A 150 6.94 -5.24 -22.65
C ARG A 150 8.27 -5.45 -23.35
N SER A 151 9.33 -5.12 -22.64
CA SER A 151 10.68 -5.43 -23.05
C SER A 151 10.97 -6.89 -22.73
N GLU A 152 11.34 -7.68 -23.74
CA GLU A 152 11.78 -9.08 -23.58
C GLU A 152 13.25 -9.19 -23.94
N THR A 153 13.95 -10.14 -23.35
CA THR A 153 15.33 -10.45 -23.75
C THR A 153 15.37 -10.80 -25.22
N CYS A 154 16.26 -10.18 -25.96
CA CYS A 154 16.41 -10.44 -27.38
C CYS A 154 16.75 -11.91 -27.63
N GLY A 155 15.93 -12.61 -28.40
CA GLY A 155 16.12 -14.03 -28.72
C GLY A 155 17.39 -14.30 -29.51
N THR A 156 17.77 -13.37 -30.39
CA THR A 156 18.91 -13.51 -31.28
C THR A 156 20.25 -13.40 -30.57
N CYS A 157 20.41 -12.40 -29.68
CA CYS A 157 21.65 -12.20 -28.94
C CYS A 157 21.59 -12.69 -27.50
N LYS A 158 20.45 -13.20 -27.02
CA LYS A 158 20.24 -13.69 -25.65
C LYS A 158 20.61 -12.66 -24.58
N GLY A 159 20.45 -11.38 -24.90
CA GLY A 159 20.68 -10.27 -23.95
C GLY A 159 22.09 -9.68 -23.99
N ASN A 160 23.04 -10.19 -24.78
CA ASN A 160 24.41 -9.66 -24.84
C ASN A 160 24.56 -8.43 -25.74
N GLY A 161 23.59 -8.14 -26.61
CA GLY A 161 23.60 -7.00 -27.52
C GLY A 161 24.44 -7.16 -28.78
N CYS A 162 25.18 -8.26 -28.93
CA CYS A 162 26.09 -8.49 -30.05
C CYS A 162 25.43 -9.27 -31.19
N ALA A 163 25.96 -9.13 -32.40
CA ALA A 163 25.57 -9.96 -33.54
C ALA A 163 25.85 -11.44 -33.25
N PRO A 164 25.08 -12.40 -33.83
CA PRO A 164 25.32 -13.82 -33.66
C PRO A 164 26.76 -14.19 -33.99
N GLY A 165 27.39 -14.99 -33.14
CA GLY A 165 28.79 -15.40 -33.29
C GLY A 165 29.82 -14.41 -32.73
N THR A 166 29.39 -13.26 -32.24
CA THR A 166 30.28 -12.27 -31.63
C THR A 166 29.98 -12.09 -30.13
N THR A 167 30.98 -11.71 -29.36
CA THR A 167 30.90 -11.48 -27.92
C THR A 167 31.31 -10.03 -27.59
N PRO A 168 30.75 -9.43 -26.53
CA PRO A 168 31.18 -8.09 -26.12
C PRO A 168 32.58 -8.17 -25.52
N GLU A 169 33.45 -7.21 -25.86
CA GLU A 169 34.78 -7.06 -25.30
C GLU A 169 34.76 -6.24 -24.00
N LEU A 170 35.64 -6.55 -23.08
CA LEU A 170 35.82 -5.72 -21.89
C LEU A 170 36.39 -4.35 -22.26
N CYS A 171 35.79 -3.29 -21.74
CA CYS A 171 36.31 -1.94 -21.98
C CYS A 171 37.71 -1.80 -21.39
N PRO A 172 38.76 -1.44 -22.18
CA PRO A 172 40.12 -1.32 -21.68
C PRO A 172 40.29 -0.17 -20.70
N ASP A 173 39.47 0.89 -20.78
CA ASP A 173 39.62 2.08 -19.94
C ASP A 173 39.08 1.88 -18.52
N CYS A 174 38.02 1.10 -18.35
CA CYS A 174 37.41 0.83 -17.05
C CYS A 174 37.53 -0.63 -16.62
N HIS A 175 38.17 -1.48 -17.40
CA HIS A 175 38.37 -2.92 -17.12
C HIS A 175 37.06 -3.64 -16.71
N GLY A 176 35.96 -3.31 -17.39
CA GLY A 176 34.66 -3.94 -17.14
C GLY A 176 33.81 -3.31 -16.04
N THR A 177 34.33 -2.34 -15.27
CA THR A 177 33.57 -1.72 -14.16
C THR A 177 32.50 -0.74 -14.62
N GLY A 178 32.59 -0.23 -15.85
CA GLY A 178 31.68 0.79 -16.37
C GLY A 178 31.87 2.19 -15.78
N SER A 179 32.71 2.35 -14.77
CA SER A 179 32.99 3.63 -14.11
C SER A 179 34.48 3.93 -14.09
N VAL A 180 34.81 5.20 -14.12
CA VAL A 180 36.18 5.71 -14.00
C VAL A 180 36.21 6.81 -12.97
N GLN A 181 37.34 6.92 -12.26
CA GLN A 181 37.57 7.97 -11.29
C GLN A 181 37.91 9.27 -12.00
N VAL A 182 37.06 10.26 -11.89
CA VAL A 182 37.29 11.61 -12.48
C VAL A 182 37.76 12.53 -11.37
N ARG A 183 38.97 13.03 -11.47
CA ARG A 183 39.53 14.05 -10.56
C ARG A 183 39.16 15.42 -11.09
N ARG A 184 38.44 16.21 -10.32
CA ARG A 184 38.13 17.62 -10.62
C ARG A 184 38.88 18.51 -9.65
N GLN A 185 39.64 19.41 -10.18
CA GLN A 185 40.29 20.43 -9.40
C GLN A 185 39.32 21.59 -9.17
N THR A 186 39.05 21.90 -7.93
CA THR A 186 38.20 23.04 -7.54
C THR A 186 39.04 24.00 -6.69
N PRO A 187 38.63 25.25 -6.52
CA PRO A 187 39.35 26.21 -5.68
C PRO A 187 39.56 25.75 -4.22
N MET A 188 38.75 24.77 -3.78
CA MET A 188 38.79 24.19 -2.43
C MET A 188 39.54 22.84 -2.36
N GLY A 189 40.20 22.39 -3.46
CA GLY A 189 40.94 21.13 -3.49
C GLY A 189 40.60 20.20 -4.65
N VAL A 190 41.25 19.04 -4.69
CA VAL A 190 41.03 18.01 -5.70
C VAL A 190 39.96 17.04 -5.20
N PHE A 191 38.80 17.03 -5.82
CA PHE A 191 37.72 16.06 -5.56
C PHE A 191 37.78 14.91 -6.58
N ALA A 192 37.88 13.68 -6.06
CA ALA A 192 37.78 12.48 -6.86
C ALA A 192 36.31 11.99 -6.82
N SER A 193 35.65 11.94 -7.97
CA SER A 193 34.30 11.38 -8.09
C SER A 193 34.28 10.25 -9.12
N ASN A 194 33.49 9.20 -8.88
CA ASN A 194 33.28 8.14 -9.84
C ASN A 194 32.24 8.60 -10.86
N GLY A 195 32.62 8.58 -12.14
CA GLY A 195 31.75 8.90 -13.25
C GLY A 195 31.62 7.74 -14.22
N PRO A 196 30.61 7.73 -15.11
CA PRO A 196 30.49 6.70 -16.15
C PRO A 196 31.70 6.77 -17.10
N CYS A 197 32.22 5.62 -17.46
CA CYS A 197 33.32 5.53 -18.45
C CYS A 197 32.84 6.05 -19.80
N ARG A 198 33.52 7.08 -20.31
CA ARG A 198 33.14 7.72 -21.59
C ARG A 198 33.21 6.79 -22.80
N LYS A 199 34.16 5.84 -22.79
CA LYS A 199 34.40 4.94 -23.94
C LYS A 199 33.30 3.89 -24.09
N CYS A 200 32.81 3.31 -23.00
CA CYS A 200 31.75 2.31 -23.04
C CYS A 200 30.38 2.86 -22.61
N GLY A 201 30.25 4.16 -22.33
CA GLY A 201 28.99 4.77 -21.88
C GLY A 201 28.46 4.21 -20.55
N GLY A 202 29.32 3.68 -19.71
CA GLY A 202 28.92 3.10 -18.42
C GLY A 202 28.63 1.60 -18.45
N THR A 203 28.65 0.94 -19.61
CA THR A 203 28.31 -0.49 -19.76
C THR A 203 29.44 -1.45 -19.35
N GLY A 204 30.68 -0.96 -19.25
CA GLY A 204 31.86 -1.78 -19.01
C GLY A 204 32.28 -2.68 -20.17
N ARG A 205 31.51 -2.70 -21.26
CA ARG A 205 31.70 -3.55 -22.43
C ARG A 205 31.61 -2.75 -23.71
N LEU A 206 32.34 -3.17 -24.72
CA LEU A 206 32.30 -2.59 -26.07
C LEU A 206 31.65 -3.59 -27.01
N ILE A 207 30.66 -3.11 -27.77
CA ILE A 207 29.95 -3.89 -28.78
C ILE A 207 30.41 -3.38 -30.14
N HIS A 208 31.26 -4.13 -30.84
CA HIS A 208 31.77 -3.75 -32.15
C HIS A 208 30.74 -4.05 -33.27
N GLN A 209 30.03 -5.17 -33.13
CA GLN A 209 28.98 -5.56 -34.06
C GLN A 209 27.65 -5.68 -33.28
N PRO A 210 26.78 -4.67 -33.37
CA PRO A 210 25.51 -4.69 -32.68
C PRO A 210 24.55 -5.72 -33.28
N CYS A 211 23.78 -6.38 -32.47
CA CYS A 211 22.73 -7.30 -32.89
C CYS A 211 21.70 -6.58 -33.77
N PRO A 212 21.35 -7.12 -34.96
CA PRO A 212 20.43 -6.49 -35.87
C PRO A 212 19.03 -6.25 -35.31
N ASP A 213 18.55 -7.16 -34.44
CA ASP A 213 17.20 -7.08 -33.87
C ASP A 213 17.07 -6.06 -32.75
N CYS A 214 18.02 -6.04 -31.83
CA CYS A 214 17.96 -5.16 -30.66
C CYS A 214 18.91 -3.95 -30.73
N ARG A 215 19.72 -3.84 -31.78
CA ARG A 215 20.67 -2.73 -32.02
C ARG A 215 21.59 -2.44 -30.83
N GLY A 216 22.06 -3.50 -30.17
CA GLY A 216 22.97 -3.40 -29.03
C GLY A 216 22.31 -3.32 -27.67
N SER A 217 20.98 -3.14 -27.56
CA SER A 217 20.28 -2.99 -26.29
C SER A 217 20.13 -4.29 -25.48
N GLY A 218 20.26 -5.45 -26.16
CA GLY A 218 20.04 -6.76 -25.55
C GLY A 218 18.56 -7.12 -25.32
N ALA A 219 17.63 -6.18 -25.54
CA ALA A 219 16.20 -6.36 -25.32
C ALA A 219 15.38 -5.83 -26.51
N VAL A 220 14.21 -6.40 -26.72
CA VAL A 220 13.27 -6.00 -27.79
C VAL A 220 11.89 -5.76 -27.19
N ARG A 221 11.19 -4.76 -27.67
CA ARG A 221 9.79 -4.52 -27.28
C ARG A 221 8.89 -5.46 -28.05
N LYS A 222 8.04 -6.20 -27.34
CA LYS A 222 7.04 -7.09 -27.93
C LYS A 222 5.68 -6.86 -27.29
N ARG A 223 4.64 -6.91 -28.12
CA ARG A 223 3.26 -6.95 -27.65
C ARG A 223 2.92 -8.39 -27.27
N LYS A 224 2.46 -8.60 -26.06
CA LYS A 224 2.09 -9.92 -25.54
C LYS A 224 0.74 -9.88 -24.87
N THR A 225 -0.09 -10.87 -25.15
CA THR A 225 -1.36 -11.08 -24.47
C THR A 225 -1.13 -12.11 -23.35
N ILE A 226 -1.48 -11.72 -22.14
CA ILE A 226 -1.34 -12.53 -20.93
C ILE A 226 -2.73 -12.82 -20.36
N LYS A 227 -3.03 -14.06 -20.08
CA LYS A 227 -4.23 -14.47 -19.39
C LYS A 227 -4.06 -14.25 -17.89
N VAL A 228 -5.05 -13.61 -17.30
CA VAL A 228 -5.08 -13.23 -15.89
C VAL A 228 -6.30 -13.86 -15.25
N ASN A 229 -6.08 -14.69 -14.27
CA ASN A 229 -7.15 -15.24 -13.46
C ASN A 229 -7.49 -14.26 -12.33
N ILE A 230 -8.70 -13.73 -12.35
CA ILE A 230 -9.22 -12.79 -11.35
C ILE A 230 -10.01 -13.61 -10.33
N PRO A 231 -9.58 -13.67 -9.07
CA PRO A 231 -10.26 -14.48 -8.06
C PRO A 231 -11.62 -13.92 -7.69
N ALA A 232 -12.54 -14.80 -7.31
CA ALA A 232 -13.85 -14.44 -6.80
C ALA A 232 -13.75 -13.58 -5.54
N GLY A 233 -14.63 -12.58 -5.45
CA GLY A 233 -14.67 -11.68 -4.30
C GLY A 233 -13.65 -10.53 -4.34
N ILE A 234 -12.92 -10.37 -5.42
CA ILE A 234 -11.97 -9.26 -5.58
C ILE A 234 -12.67 -7.91 -5.48
N ASP A 235 -12.00 -6.94 -4.86
CA ASP A 235 -12.57 -5.61 -4.69
C ASP A 235 -11.96 -4.60 -5.67
N HIS A 236 -12.65 -3.44 -5.79
CA HIS A 236 -12.16 -2.33 -6.61
C HIS A 236 -10.81 -1.83 -6.11
N GLY A 237 -9.88 -1.60 -7.05
CA GLY A 237 -8.54 -1.09 -6.74
C GLY A 237 -7.55 -2.15 -6.22
N GLN A 238 -7.98 -3.38 -5.99
CA GLN A 238 -7.06 -4.45 -5.60
C GLN A 238 -6.11 -4.81 -6.75
N THR A 239 -4.87 -5.16 -6.38
CA THR A 239 -3.81 -5.44 -7.34
C THR A 239 -3.39 -6.91 -7.29
N ILE A 240 -3.40 -7.54 -8.46
CA ILE A 240 -2.91 -8.90 -8.67
C ILE A 240 -1.47 -8.80 -9.21
N SER A 241 -0.54 -9.51 -8.59
CA SER A 241 0.86 -9.58 -9.02
C SER A 241 1.15 -10.87 -9.78
N LEU A 242 1.56 -10.74 -11.02
CA LEU A 242 2.04 -11.84 -11.86
C LEU A 242 3.57 -11.77 -11.92
N ARG A 243 4.22 -12.64 -11.18
CA ARG A 243 5.69 -12.67 -11.05
C ARG A 243 6.36 -12.96 -12.38
N GLY A 244 7.43 -12.24 -12.69
CA GLY A 244 8.24 -12.44 -13.88
C GLY A 244 7.57 -12.06 -15.21
N GLN A 245 6.40 -11.41 -15.18
CA GLN A 245 5.68 -10.97 -16.38
C GLN A 245 5.88 -9.49 -16.71
N GLY A 246 6.79 -8.79 -16.01
CA GLY A 246 7.21 -7.42 -16.31
C GLY A 246 8.25 -7.32 -17.41
N ASN A 247 9.01 -6.23 -17.43
CA ASN A 247 10.10 -5.99 -18.36
C ASN A 247 11.29 -6.91 -18.08
N ALA A 248 12.03 -7.26 -19.09
CA ALA A 248 13.29 -8.00 -18.97
C ALA A 248 14.28 -7.27 -18.07
N GLY A 249 15.02 -8.03 -17.27
CA GLY A 249 16.13 -7.50 -16.48
C GLY A 249 17.31 -7.10 -17.33
N LYS A 250 18.16 -6.26 -16.76
CA LYS A 250 19.44 -5.85 -17.39
C LYS A 250 20.56 -6.75 -16.90
N ASN A 251 21.60 -6.92 -17.72
CA ASN A 251 22.81 -7.68 -17.39
C ASN A 251 22.54 -9.13 -16.91
N GLY A 252 21.52 -9.80 -17.49
CA GLY A 252 21.14 -11.15 -17.06
C GLY A 252 20.31 -11.21 -15.78
N GLY A 253 19.81 -10.07 -15.30
CA GLY A 253 18.92 -10.02 -14.14
C GLY A 253 17.53 -10.61 -14.45
N PRO A 254 16.77 -11.02 -13.42
CA PRO A 254 15.43 -11.56 -13.59
C PRO A 254 14.46 -10.49 -14.11
N PRO A 255 13.39 -10.90 -14.81
CA PRO A 255 12.34 -9.97 -15.22
C PRO A 255 11.59 -9.38 -14.01
N GLY A 256 10.98 -8.23 -14.22
CA GLY A 256 10.07 -7.60 -13.26
C GLY A 256 8.73 -8.32 -13.18
N ASP A 257 7.78 -7.76 -12.45
CA ASP A 257 6.44 -8.31 -12.29
C ASP A 257 5.42 -7.49 -13.10
N LEU A 258 4.29 -8.12 -13.42
CA LEU A 258 3.12 -7.41 -13.93
C LEU A 258 2.13 -7.22 -12.78
N LEU A 259 1.84 -5.98 -12.48
CA LEU A 259 0.90 -5.56 -11.45
C LEU A 259 -0.40 -5.12 -12.13
N ILE A 260 -1.48 -5.86 -11.88
CA ILE A 260 -2.79 -5.60 -12.50
C ILE A 260 -3.74 -5.08 -11.46
N THR A 261 -4.15 -3.83 -11.60
CA THR A 261 -5.17 -3.22 -10.74
C THR A 261 -6.55 -3.50 -11.33
N VAL A 262 -7.42 -4.12 -10.54
CA VAL A 262 -8.79 -4.45 -10.95
C VAL A 262 -9.69 -3.25 -10.73
N MET A 263 -10.39 -2.84 -11.80
CA MET A 263 -11.33 -1.74 -11.81
C MET A 263 -12.76 -2.29 -11.93
N VAL A 264 -13.45 -2.48 -10.79
CA VAL A 264 -14.82 -2.98 -10.79
C VAL A 264 -15.76 -1.89 -11.28
N GLN A 265 -16.54 -2.19 -12.30
CA GLN A 265 -17.56 -1.29 -12.83
C GLN A 265 -18.77 -1.25 -11.89
N PRO A 266 -19.41 -0.08 -11.70
CA PRO A 266 -20.63 0.02 -10.91
C PRO A 266 -21.75 -0.80 -11.56
N HIS A 267 -22.66 -1.33 -10.74
CA HIS A 267 -23.84 -2.05 -11.18
C HIS A 267 -25.08 -1.18 -11.03
N GLU A 268 -26.06 -1.30 -11.91
CA GLU A 268 -27.28 -0.48 -11.88
C GLU A 268 -28.11 -0.71 -10.63
N LEU A 269 -28.21 -1.98 -10.19
CA LEU A 269 -29.08 -2.39 -9.07
C LEU A 269 -28.33 -2.60 -7.77
N PHE A 270 -27.05 -2.99 -7.83
CA PHE A 270 -26.30 -3.46 -6.67
C PHE A 270 -25.21 -2.49 -6.26
N ARG A 271 -25.14 -2.26 -4.96
CA ARG A 271 -24.00 -1.59 -4.30
C ARG A 271 -23.31 -2.61 -3.44
N ARG A 272 -21.99 -2.48 -3.32
CA ARG A 272 -21.14 -3.39 -2.54
C ARG A 272 -20.56 -2.64 -1.34
N ASP A 273 -20.54 -3.32 -0.19
CA ASP A 273 -19.74 -2.92 0.96
C ASP A 273 -19.07 -4.18 1.54
N GLY A 274 -17.76 -4.28 1.37
CA GLY A 274 -17.00 -5.48 1.70
C GLY A 274 -17.49 -6.73 0.93
N VAL A 275 -18.06 -7.69 1.64
CA VAL A 275 -18.66 -8.91 1.07
C VAL A 275 -20.19 -8.83 0.94
N ASP A 276 -20.80 -7.80 1.51
CA ASP A 276 -22.24 -7.62 1.49
C ASP A 276 -22.69 -6.83 0.25
N VAL A 277 -23.91 -7.10 -0.17
CA VAL A 277 -24.56 -6.48 -1.33
C VAL A 277 -25.80 -5.74 -0.88
N PHE A 278 -26.00 -4.54 -1.38
CA PHE A 278 -27.13 -3.68 -1.08
C PHE A 278 -27.92 -3.41 -2.35
N CYS A 279 -29.23 -3.49 -2.28
CA CYS A 279 -30.12 -3.08 -3.37
C CYS A 279 -31.39 -2.44 -2.82
N GLU A 280 -32.04 -1.66 -3.65
CA GLU A 280 -33.35 -1.05 -3.37
C GLU A 280 -34.43 -1.73 -4.19
N ALA A 281 -35.54 -2.07 -3.54
CA ALA A 281 -36.66 -2.70 -4.20
C ALA A 281 -37.91 -1.82 -4.08
N PRO A 282 -38.49 -1.35 -5.19
CA PRO A 282 -39.78 -0.68 -5.19
C PRO A 282 -40.89 -1.69 -4.91
N ILE A 283 -41.81 -1.33 -4.01
CA ILE A 283 -43.02 -2.10 -3.73
C ILE A 283 -44.23 -1.19 -3.82
N THR A 284 -45.37 -1.75 -4.22
CA THR A 284 -46.62 -1.01 -4.23
C THR A 284 -47.15 -0.79 -2.82
N PHE A 285 -48.00 0.23 -2.64
CA PHE A 285 -48.70 0.46 -1.37
C PHE A 285 -49.51 -0.77 -0.91
N SER A 286 -50.21 -1.43 -1.82
CA SER A 286 -50.99 -2.63 -1.50
C SER A 286 -50.13 -3.80 -1.05
N GLN A 287 -48.94 -4.01 -1.68
CA GLN A 287 -47.99 -5.03 -1.26
C GLN A 287 -47.40 -4.72 0.13
N ALA A 288 -47.14 -3.45 0.42
CA ALA A 288 -46.62 -3.04 1.72
C ALA A 288 -47.65 -3.26 2.85
N VAL A 289 -48.91 -3.02 2.59
CA VAL A 289 -50.01 -3.14 3.58
C VAL A 289 -50.42 -4.59 3.80
N LEU A 290 -50.61 -5.35 2.73
CA LEU A 290 -51.20 -6.71 2.78
C LEU A 290 -50.11 -7.81 2.90
N GLY A 291 -48.83 -7.44 2.74
CA GLY A 291 -47.75 -8.39 2.50
C GLY A 291 -47.78 -8.94 1.08
N ALA A 292 -46.69 -9.45 0.60
CA ALA A 292 -46.60 -10.05 -0.73
C ALA A 292 -45.35 -10.96 -0.85
N GLU A 293 -45.43 -11.88 -1.82
CA GLU A 293 -44.23 -12.60 -2.28
C GLU A 293 -43.58 -11.82 -3.42
N LEU A 294 -42.30 -11.42 -3.23
CA LEU A 294 -41.54 -10.66 -4.21
C LEU A 294 -40.45 -11.52 -4.81
N GLU A 295 -40.19 -11.36 -6.11
CA GLU A 295 -38.99 -11.87 -6.76
C GLU A 295 -37.88 -10.83 -6.70
N ILE A 296 -36.97 -11.03 -5.78
CA ILE A 296 -35.84 -10.12 -5.56
C ILE A 296 -34.64 -10.55 -6.40
N PRO A 297 -34.06 -9.67 -7.21
CA PRO A 297 -32.84 -9.97 -7.93
C PRO A 297 -31.66 -10.12 -6.94
N THR A 298 -30.87 -11.15 -7.15
CA THR A 298 -29.60 -11.37 -6.43
C THR A 298 -28.49 -11.57 -7.44
N ILE A 299 -27.24 -11.55 -6.98
CA ILE A 299 -26.09 -11.82 -7.87
C ILE A 299 -26.11 -13.25 -8.44
N ASP A 300 -26.82 -14.20 -7.80
CA ASP A 300 -26.95 -15.59 -8.27
C ASP A 300 -28.20 -15.81 -9.15
N GLY A 301 -29.05 -14.80 -9.31
CA GLY A 301 -30.33 -14.90 -9.96
C GLY A 301 -31.47 -14.40 -9.07
N LYS A 302 -32.71 -14.72 -9.36
CA LYS A 302 -33.89 -14.26 -8.62
C LYS A 302 -34.20 -15.18 -7.43
N VAL A 303 -34.62 -14.59 -6.31
CA VAL A 303 -35.04 -15.31 -5.10
C VAL A 303 -36.42 -14.81 -4.69
N LYS A 304 -37.32 -15.72 -4.40
CA LYS A 304 -38.62 -15.40 -3.83
C LYS A 304 -38.46 -15.06 -2.35
N TYR A 305 -39.03 -13.94 -1.96
CA TYR A 305 -39.00 -13.46 -0.57
C TYR A 305 -40.38 -12.94 -0.18
N SER A 306 -40.88 -13.42 0.95
CA SER A 306 -42.18 -12.97 1.48
C SER A 306 -41.96 -11.76 2.39
N ILE A 307 -42.56 -10.64 2.04
CA ILE A 307 -42.59 -9.45 2.90
C ILE A 307 -43.85 -9.52 3.79
N PRO A 308 -43.71 -9.21 5.09
CA PRO A 308 -44.83 -9.19 6.03
C PRO A 308 -45.77 -8.02 5.76
N GLU A 309 -47.02 -8.18 6.20
CA GLU A 309 -48.00 -7.09 6.19
C GLU A 309 -47.53 -5.90 7.05
N GLY A 310 -47.91 -4.69 6.68
CA GLY A 310 -47.54 -3.47 7.37
C GLY A 310 -46.10 -3.05 7.18
N THR A 311 -45.37 -3.60 6.19
CA THR A 311 -43.99 -3.22 5.88
C THR A 311 -43.87 -1.74 5.56
N GLN A 312 -43.00 -1.03 6.26
CA GLN A 312 -42.77 0.39 6.10
C GLN A 312 -41.68 0.67 5.06
N THR A 313 -41.76 1.86 4.43
CA THR A 313 -40.64 2.33 3.56
C THR A 313 -39.37 2.44 4.37
N GLY A 314 -38.21 2.06 3.79
CA GLY A 314 -36.92 2.03 4.46
C GLY A 314 -36.67 0.76 5.28
N THR A 315 -37.61 -0.20 5.31
CA THR A 315 -37.36 -1.50 5.95
C THR A 315 -36.31 -2.27 5.16
N VAL A 316 -35.33 -2.83 5.89
CA VAL A 316 -34.24 -3.59 5.31
C VAL A 316 -34.44 -5.07 5.59
N PHE A 317 -34.46 -5.86 4.55
CA PHE A 317 -34.52 -7.33 4.61
C PHE A 317 -33.17 -7.93 4.31
N ARG A 318 -32.74 -8.91 5.10
CA ARG A 318 -31.47 -9.62 4.93
C ARG A 318 -31.69 -10.97 4.24
N LEU A 319 -31.08 -11.15 3.10
CA LEU A 319 -31.03 -12.42 2.38
C LEU A 319 -29.69 -13.10 2.71
N LYS A 320 -29.72 -14.05 3.63
CA LYS A 320 -28.53 -14.72 4.14
C LYS A 320 -27.78 -15.48 3.05
N GLY A 321 -26.47 -15.28 2.95
CA GLY A 321 -25.60 -15.97 2.00
C GLY A 321 -25.80 -15.57 0.54
N LYS A 322 -26.47 -14.43 0.26
CA LYS A 322 -26.69 -13.90 -1.09
C LYS A 322 -25.77 -12.73 -1.45
N GLY A 323 -24.77 -12.47 -0.63
CA GLY A 323 -23.70 -11.52 -0.92
C GLY A 323 -22.56 -12.11 -1.75
N ILE A 324 -21.42 -11.44 -1.77
CA ILE A 324 -20.24 -11.79 -2.53
C ILE A 324 -19.42 -12.85 -1.77
N PRO A 325 -18.87 -13.86 -2.46
CA PRO A 325 -17.91 -14.77 -1.85
C PRO A 325 -16.68 -14.01 -1.34
N GLY A 326 -16.23 -14.33 -0.15
CA GLY A 326 -14.99 -13.75 0.39
C GLY A 326 -13.77 -14.25 -0.35
N LEU A 327 -12.76 -13.39 -0.53
CA LEU A 327 -11.48 -13.79 -1.09
C LEU A 327 -10.89 -15.00 -0.34
N ASN A 328 -10.32 -15.95 -1.09
CA ASN A 328 -9.71 -17.16 -0.54
C ASN A 328 -10.67 -18.06 0.27
N GLY A 329 -11.95 -18.08 -0.09
CA GLY A 329 -12.93 -18.98 0.53
C GLY A 329 -13.34 -18.59 1.96
N ARG A 330 -13.16 -17.33 2.35
CA ARG A 330 -13.52 -16.80 3.69
C ARG A 330 -15.01 -16.60 3.91
N GLY A 331 -15.84 -17.53 3.49
CA GLY A 331 -17.29 -17.43 3.62
C GLY A 331 -17.93 -16.60 2.52
N ARG A 332 -19.19 -16.23 2.74
CA ARG A 332 -19.99 -15.44 1.81
C ARG A 332 -20.79 -14.40 2.58
N GLY A 333 -20.89 -13.20 2.07
CA GLY A 333 -21.70 -12.14 2.63
C GLY A 333 -23.20 -12.34 2.41
N ASP A 334 -23.96 -11.35 2.83
CA ASP A 334 -25.40 -11.32 2.71
C ASP A 334 -25.84 -10.22 1.75
N GLN A 335 -27.10 -10.32 1.29
CA GLN A 335 -27.71 -9.23 0.54
C GLN A 335 -28.72 -8.52 1.42
N TYR A 336 -28.65 -7.20 1.46
CA TYR A 336 -29.56 -6.31 2.15
C TYR A 336 -30.45 -5.60 1.13
N VAL A 337 -31.75 -5.78 1.29
CA VAL A 337 -32.76 -5.23 0.39
C VAL A 337 -33.55 -4.17 1.13
N THR A 338 -33.37 -2.92 0.77
CA THR A 338 -34.14 -1.81 1.31
C THR A 338 -35.40 -1.62 0.47
N VAL A 339 -36.57 -1.80 1.05
CA VAL A 339 -37.81 -1.56 0.32
C VAL A 339 -38.24 -0.11 0.45
N TYR A 340 -38.77 0.43 -0.65
CA TYR A 340 -39.42 1.73 -0.66
C TYR A 340 -40.77 1.64 -1.36
N ILE A 341 -41.74 2.39 -0.85
CA ILE A 341 -43.12 2.38 -1.40
C ILE A 341 -43.14 3.36 -2.55
N GLU A 342 -43.45 2.85 -3.74
CA GLU A 342 -43.67 3.66 -4.92
C GLU A 342 -45.14 4.15 -4.96
N THR A 343 -45.29 5.47 -5.06
CA THR A 343 -46.61 6.09 -5.17
C THR A 343 -47.09 6.01 -6.61
N PRO A 344 -48.25 5.39 -6.88
CA PRO A 344 -48.76 5.26 -8.24
C PRO A 344 -49.11 6.62 -8.84
N THR A 345 -48.71 6.82 -10.10
CA THR A 345 -49.01 8.00 -10.90
C THR A 345 -50.01 7.66 -12.00
N ASN A 346 -50.61 8.67 -12.62
CA ASN A 346 -51.54 8.50 -13.78
C ASN A 346 -52.79 7.65 -13.50
N LEU A 347 -53.34 7.75 -12.29
CA LEU A 347 -54.56 7.03 -11.92
C LEU A 347 -55.77 7.48 -12.76
N ASN A 348 -56.55 6.51 -13.23
CA ASN A 348 -57.82 6.76 -13.87
C ASN A 348 -58.92 7.16 -12.85
N ARG A 349 -60.12 7.50 -13.33
CA ARG A 349 -61.23 7.96 -12.47
C ARG A 349 -61.64 6.91 -11.44
N GLU A 350 -61.80 5.67 -11.87
CA GLU A 350 -62.24 4.55 -11.01
C GLU A 350 -61.22 4.27 -9.90
N GLN A 351 -59.92 4.27 -10.24
CA GLN A 351 -58.83 4.09 -9.28
C GLN A 351 -58.78 5.20 -8.24
N LYS A 352 -59.03 6.46 -8.67
CA LYS A 352 -59.10 7.61 -7.75
C LYS A 352 -60.29 7.50 -6.80
N GLU A 353 -61.46 7.04 -7.30
CA GLU A 353 -62.65 6.82 -6.49
C GLU A 353 -62.44 5.69 -5.48
N ALA A 354 -61.82 4.58 -5.89
CA ALA A 354 -61.47 3.49 -4.98
C ALA A 354 -60.51 3.94 -3.87
N LEU A 355 -59.50 4.73 -4.21
CA LEU A 355 -58.56 5.27 -3.23
C LEU A 355 -59.21 6.27 -2.27
N LYS A 356 -60.19 7.08 -2.73
CA LYS A 356 -60.99 7.94 -1.86
C LYS A 356 -61.80 7.13 -0.86
N LYS A 357 -62.53 6.11 -1.33
CA LYS A 357 -63.28 5.20 -0.45
C LYS A 357 -62.38 4.57 0.60
N PHE A 358 -61.19 4.07 0.19
CA PHE A 358 -60.22 3.54 1.14
C PHE A 358 -59.79 4.60 2.18
N SER A 359 -59.49 5.84 1.76
CA SER A 359 -59.09 6.89 2.67
C SER A 359 -60.13 7.30 3.71
N GLU A 360 -61.44 7.07 3.41
CA GLU A 360 -62.56 7.31 4.34
C GLU A 360 -62.68 6.21 5.40
N THR A 361 -62.16 5.00 5.11
CA THR A 361 -62.20 3.86 6.04
C THR A 361 -61.05 3.80 7.01
N VAL A 362 -59.93 4.46 6.69
CA VAL A 362 -58.74 4.49 7.56
C VAL A 362 -58.72 5.75 8.43
N GLY A 363 -58.50 5.58 9.72
CA GLY A 363 -58.41 6.66 10.68
C GLY A 363 -57.01 6.93 11.19
N GLU A 364 -56.83 7.91 12.07
CA GLU A 364 -55.56 8.25 12.68
C GLU A 364 -54.88 7.09 13.45
N ASN A 365 -55.67 6.14 13.91
CA ASN A 365 -55.15 4.99 14.64
C ASN A 365 -54.37 4.00 13.75
N ASN A 366 -54.54 4.10 12.44
CA ASN A 366 -53.79 3.31 11.45
C ASN A 366 -52.42 3.90 11.13
N TYR A 367 -52.09 5.12 11.66
CA TYR A 367 -50.86 5.86 11.33
C TYR A 367 -50.11 6.27 12.61
N GLU A 368 -49.48 5.34 13.30
CA GLU A 368 -48.82 5.61 14.59
C GLU A 368 -47.72 6.67 14.50
N LYS A 369 -46.86 6.61 13.47
CA LYS A 369 -45.80 7.58 13.27
C LYS A 369 -46.32 9.00 13.02
N ARG A 370 -47.37 9.14 12.21
CA ARG A 370 -48.05 10.41 11.97
C ARG A 370 -48.65 10.96 13.24
N LYS A 371 -49.37 10.12 14.02
CA LYS A 371 -49.95 10.48 15.30
C LYS A 371 -48.91 10.98 16.30
N SER A 372 -47.78 10.29 16.40
CA SER A 372 -46.68 10.70 17.30
C SER A 372 -46.00 11.99 16.86
N PHE A 373 -45.84 12.21 15.56
CA PHE A 373 -45.20 13.41 15.01
C PHE A 373 -46.04 14.67 15.29
N PHE A 374 -47.34 14.62 15.01
CA PHE A 374 -48.24 15.78 15.23
C PHE A 374 -48.68 15.97 16.70
N LYS A 375 -48.49 14.98 17.59
CA LYS A 375 -48.74 15.11 19.03
C LYS A 375 -47.57 15.67 19.81
N LYS A 376 -46.37 15.76 19.22
CA LYS A 376 -45.23 16.46 19.85
C LYS A 376 -45.43 17.97 19.68
N LYS A 377 -46.11 18.59 20.65
CA LYS A 377 -46.08 20.03 20.92
C LYS A 377 -45.00 20.29 21.96
#